data_6f97a94ec0e222ee0df441f7074c78ee
#
_entry.id   6f97a94ec0e222ee0df441f7074c78ee
#
_cell.length_a   1.000
_cell.length_b   1.000
_cell.length_c   1.000
_cell.angle_alpha   90.00
_cell.angle_beta   90.00
_cell.angle_gamma   90.00
#
_symmetry.space_group_name_H-M   'P 1'
#
loop_
_entity.id
_entity.type
_entity.pdbx_description
1 polymer ?
#
loop_
_entity_poly.entity_id
_entity_poly.type
_entity_poly.pdbx_seq_one_letter_code
_entity_poly.pdbx_strand_id
1 'polypeptide(L)'
;SFSDLKPGDYVVHENHGLGIYRGIEKIEVDKVTKDYMKISYADGGNLYILATQLDQIQKYASADAKKPKLNKLGGQEWHRTKSKVKTAVWQIAKDLVELYAVRQSKEGFVYEKDTVWQKEFEEMFPFEETEDQQLAIEATKRDMESPKIMDRLICGDVGFGKTEIAIRAAFKAVQENKQVVYLVPTTILAQQHYNTFVQRMKEFPVRVDLLCRFRTPAQQKKTIEDLKKGQVDIIIGTHRVLSKDVAFKDLGLLIIDEEQRFGVQHKEKIKKLKENIDVLTLTATPIPRTLHMSLIGIRDMSVLEEAPVDRMPIQTYVMEENDEMVREAIEREISRQGQVYYVYNRVQDIAEMAA
;
A
#
# COMPACT_ATOMS: atom_id res chain seq x y z
N SER A 1 6.09 18.19 9.71
CA SER A 1 6.91 18.99 10.64
C SER A 1 6.48 20.44 10.54
N PHE A 2 6.33 21.13 11.69
CA PHE A 2 5.89 22.55 11.75
C PHE A 2 6.94 23.53 11.26
N SER A 3 8.16 23.10 11.04
CA SER A 3 9.24 23.90 10.45
C SER A 3 8.96 24.37 9.01
N ASP A 4 7.91 23.83 8.37
CA ASP A 4 7.61 24.09 6.96
C ASP A 4 6.41 25.02 6.75
N LEU A 5 5.80 25.57 7.81
CA LEU A 5 4.71 26.54 7.70
C LEU A 5 5.24 27.94 7.37
N LYS A 6 4.77 28.49 6.24
CA LYS A 6 5.07 29.85 5.80
C LYS A 6 3.81 30.72 5.86
N PRO A 7 3.90 32.01 6.18
CA PRO A 7 2.77 32.93 6.09
C PRO A 7 2.13 32.86 4.69
N GLY A 8 0.79 32.69 4.63
CA GLY A 8 0.04 32.46 3.41
C GLY A 8 -0.35 30.99 3.17
N ASP A 9 0.21 30.06 3.90
CA ASP A 9 -0.17 28.64 3.81
C ASP A 9 -1.58 28.43 4.37
N TYR A 10 -2.32 27.51 3.73
CA TYR A 10 -3.60 27.05 4.24
C TYR A 10 -3.37 26.02 5.36
N VAL A 11 -4.10 26.21 6.46
CA VAL A 11 -4.04 25.33 7.63
C VAL A 11 -5.44 24.95 8.09
N VAL A 12 -5.57 23.76 8.65
CA VAL A 12 -6.83 23.28 9.23
C VAL A 12 -6.66 23.20 10.74
N HIS A 13 -7.51 23.95 11.46
CA HIS A 13 -7.62 23.83 12.91
C HIS A 13 -8.69 22.79 13.26
N GLU A 14 -8.42 21.95 14.23
CA GLU A 14 -9.31 20.87 14.65
C GLU A 14 -10.75 21.35 14.95
N ASN A 15 -10.90 22.48 15.62
CA ASN A 15 -12.20 23.01 16.04
C ASN A 15 -12.78 24.13 15.16
N HIS A 16 -11.94 24.80 14.37
CA HIS A 16 -12.35 26.00 13.62
C HIS A 16 -12.26 25.84 12.10
N GLY A 17 -11.67 24.75 11.61
CA GLY A 17 -11.61 24.45 10.18
C GLY A 17 -10.49 25.14 9.43
N LEU A 18 -10.71 25.43 8.16
CA LEU A 18 -9.73 25.92 7.21
C LEU A 18 -9.56 27.44 7.30
N GLY A 19 -8.31 27.86 7.53
CA GLY A 19 -7.88 29.24 7.55
C GLY A 19 -6.52 29.42 6.86
N ILE A 20 -6.00 30.65 6.90
CA ILE A 20 -4.70 31.00 6.35
C ILE A 20 -3.75 31.39 7.49
N TYR A 21 -2.60 30.73 7.54
CA TYR A 21 -1.54 31.06 8.48
C TYR A 21 -0.91 32.42 8.14
N ARG A 22 -0.82 33.31 9.12
CA ARG A 22 -0.34 34.68 8.94
C ARG A 22 0.99 34.98 9.66
N GLY A 23 1.59 34.00 10.29
CA GLY A 23 2.83 34.15 11.03
C GLY A 23 2.65 34.18 12.54
N ILE A 24 3.71 34.49 13.24
CA ILE A 24 3.74 34.56 14.69
C ILE A 24 3.67 36.00 15.13
N GLU A 25 2.78 36.32 16.07
CA GLU A 25 2.65 37.65 16.72
C GLU A 25 2.88 37.53 18.22
N LYS A 26 3.59 38.49 18.78
CA LYS A 26 3.74 38.65 20.23
C LYS A 26 2.54 39.42 20.77
N ILE A 27 1.81 38.80 21.67
CA ILE A 27 0.62 39.39 22.29
C ILE A 27 0.82 39.42 23.81
N GLU A 28 0.56 40.55 24.42
CA GLU A 28 0.58 40.75 25.87
C GLU A 28 -0.83 40.53 26.42
N VAL A 29 -0.98 39.54 27.32
CA VAL A 29 -2.21 39.26 28.07
C VAL A 29 -1.83 39.21 29.55
N ASP A 30 -2.51 40.01 30.38
CA ASP A 30 -2.26 40.06 31.83
C ASP A 30 -0.80 40.35 32.20
N LYS A 31 -0.17 41.26 31.46
CA LYS A 31 1.25 41.66 31.59
C LYS A 31 2.27 40.57 31.26
N VAL A 32 1.84 39.50 30.64
CA VAL A 32 2.70 38.42 30.14
C VAL A 32 2.67 38.41 28.61
N THR A 33 3.84 38.56 27.98
CA THR A 33 4.00 38.52 26.53
C THR A 33 4.29 37.08 26.09
N LYS A 34 3.45 36.55 25.19
CA LYS A 34 3.62 35.19 24.61
C LYS A 34 3.57 35.28 23.10
N ASP A 35 4.18 34.27 22.45
CA ASP A 35 4.12 34.09 21.01
C ASP A 35 2.86 33.31 20.61
N TYR A 36 2.07 33.92 19.73
CA TYR A 36 0.86 33.32 19.17
C TYR A 36 0.98 33.14 17.66
N MET A 37 0.47 32.06 17.16
CA MET A 37 0.25 31.85 15.72
C MET A 37 -1.07 32.49 15.33
N LYS A 38 -1.07 33.36 14.31
CA LYS A 38 -2.26 34.00 13.78
C LYS A 38 -2.80 33.21 12.57
N ILE A 39 -4.09 32.92 12.59
CA ILE A 39 -4.80 32.28 11.49
C ILE A 39 -6.00 33.17 11.12
N SER A 40 -6.09 33.54 9.84
CA SER A 40 -7.18 34.34 9.29
C SER A 40 -8.25 33.49 8.65
N TYR A 41 -9.52 33.82 8.88
CA TYR A 41 -10.69 33.13 8.37
C TYR A 41 -11.50 33.96 7.37
N ALA A 42 -12.52 33.36 6.71
CA ALA A 42 -13.27 33.95 5.62
C ALA A 42 -14.02 35.24 5.96
N ASP A 43 -14.41 35.46 7.19
CA ASP A 43 -15.13 36.62 7.70
C ASP A 43 -14.24 37.73 8.24
N GLY A 44 -12.94 37.65 8.00
CA GLY A 44 -11.94 38.55 8.58
C GLY A 44 -11.62 38.30 10.05
N GLY A 45 -12.20 37.26 10.65
CA GLY A 45 -11.87 36.82 12.00
C GLY A 45 -10.47 36.23 12.07
N ASN A 46 -9.80 36.47 13.18
CA ASN A 46 -8.46 35.93 13.44
C ASN A 46 -8.47 35.04 14.68
N LEU A 47 -7.85 33.89 14.56
CA LEU A 47 -7.60 33.00 15.69
C LEU A 47 -6.13 33.08 16.09
N TYR A 48 -5.88 33.21 17.37
CA TYR A 48 -4.55 33.22 17.96
C TYR A 48 -4.34 31.97 18.79
N ILE A 49 -3.33 31.20 18.44
CA ILE A 49 -3.01 29.91 19.08
C ILE A 49 -1.62 30.01 19.69
N LEU A 50 -1.47 29.54 20.93
CA LEU A 50 -0.16 29.44 21.54
C LEU A 50 0.75 28.50 20.71
N ALA A 51 2.00 28.87 20.56
CA ALA A 51 2.98 28.07 19.86
C ALA A 51 3.16 26.64 20.47
N THR A 52 2.74 26.44 21.71
CA THR A 52 2.72 25.14 22.40
C THR A 52 1.52 24.25 22.01
N GLN A 53 0.53 24.79 21.31
CA GLN A 53 -0.70 24.08 20.88
C GLN A 53 -0.69 23.73 19.39
N LEU A 54 0.48 23.50 18.83
CA LEU A 54 0.70 23.19 17.41
C LEU A 54 0.06 21.87 16.95
N ASP A 55 -0.23 20.96 17.87
CA ASP A 55 -0.92 19.69 17.64
C ASP A 55 -2.37 19.87 17.14
N GLN A 56 -2.97 21.03 17.38
CA GLN A 56 -4.33 21.36 16.94
C GLN A 56 -4.42 21.83 15.48
N ILE A 57 -3.29 22.00 14.80
CA ILE A 57 -3.21 22.54 13.44
C ILE A 57 -2.49 21.56 12.52
N GLN A 58 -3.02 21.42 11.30
CA GLN A 58 -2.38 20.67 10.23
C GLN A 58 -2.28 21.53 8.97
N LYS A 59 -1.16 21.41 8.25
CA LYS A 59 -1.02 22.04 6.94
C LYS A 59 -2.01 21.40 5.97
N TYR A 60 -2.78 22.22 5.26
CA TYR A 60 -3.69 21.73 4.24
C TYR A 60 -2.91 21.39 2.98
N ALA A 61 -2.98 20.12 2.57
CA ALA A 61 -2.42 19.65 1.32
C ALA A 61 -3.57 19.23 0.40
N SER A 62 -3.81 19.99 -0.66
CA SER A 62 -4.77 19.61 -1.71
C SER A 62 -4.01 19.16 -2.95
N ALA A 63 -4.48 18.07 -3.55
CA ALA A 63 -4.02 17.64 -4.87
C ALA A 63 -4.58 18.51 -6.01
N ASP A 64 -5.61 19.33 -5.72
CA ASP A 64 -6.27 20.19 -6.68
C ASP A 64 -5.68 21.61 -6.68
N ALA A 65 -5.43 22.15 -7.88
CA ALA A 65 -4.91 23.51 -8.06
C ALA A 65 -5.92 24.64 -7.72
N LYS A 66 -7.11 24.30 -7.25
CA LYS A 66 -8.13 25.26 -6.85
C LYS A 66 -7.90 25.77 -5.44
N LYS A 67 -8.04 27.10 -5.27
CA LYS A 67 -8.02 27.72 -3.94
C LYS A 67 -9.17 27.18 -3.09
N PRO A 68 -8.91 26.60 -1.90
CA PRO A 68 -9.96 26.09 -1.04
C PRO A 68 -10.79 27.24 -0.45
N LYS A 69 -12.08 26.96 -0.19
CA LYS A 69 -12.95 27.92 0.48
C LYS A 69 -12.67 27.92 1.98
N LEU A 70 -12.36 29.11 2.50
CA LEU A 70 -12.11 29.27 3.93
C LEU A 70 -13.40 29.14 4.75
N ASN A 71 -13.27 28.57 5.95
CA ASN A 71 -14.36 28.55 6.92
C ASN A 71 -14.50 29.91 7.63
N LYS A 72 -15.67 30.16 8.20
CA LYS A 72 -15.91 31.30 9.08
C LYS A 72 -15.59 30.95 10.52
N LEU A 73 -14.86 31.81 11.22
CA LEU A 73 -14.56 31.64 12.63
C LEU A 73 -15.87 31.74 13.45
N GLY A 74 -16.14 30.73 14.29
CA GLY A 74 -17.37 30.65 15.07
C GLY A 74 -18.62 30.21 14.28
N GLY A 75 -18.51 29.93 12.98
CA GLY A 75 -19.59 29.37 12.17
C GLY A 75 -19.84 27.89 12.41
N GLN A 76 -21.03 27.42 12.04
CA GLN A 76 -21.39 26.01 12.17
C GLN A 76 -21.00 25.16 10.96
N GLU A 77 -20.46 25.76 9.90
CA GLU A 77 -20.14 25.08 8.65
C GLU A 77 -19.09 23.99 8.86
N TRP A 78 -18.07 24.24 9.65
CA TRP A 78 -17.03 23.27 10.00
C TRP A 78 -17.59 22.08 10.79
N HIS A 79 -18.43 22.32 11.77
CA HIS A 79 -19.10 21.28 12.55
C HIS A 79 -19.99 20.40 11.67
N ARG A 80 -20.72 20.99 10.73
CA ARG A 80 -21.52 20.23 9.75
C ARG A 80 -20.64 19.38 8.83
N THR A 81 -19.51 19.92 8.38
CA THR A 81 -18.53 19.17 7.56
C THR A 81 -17.96 17.99 8.35
N LYS A 82 -17.52 18.21 9.59
CA LYS A 82 -17.02 17.13 10.47
C LYS A 82 -18.08 16.04 10.70
N SER A 83 -19.32 16.42 10.97
CA SER A 83 -20.42 15.47 11.18
C SER A 83 -20.71 14.64 9.94
N LYS A 84 -20.73 15.25 8.75
CA LYS A 84 -20.92 14.52 7.49
C LYS A 84 -19.79 13.52 7.23
N VAL A 85 -18.55 13.94 7.42
CA VAL A 85 -17.38 13.07 7.24
C VAL A 85 -17.43 11.93 8.26
N LYS A 86 -17.70 12.24 9.52
CA LYS A 86 -17.83 11.21 10.58
C LYS A 86 -18.90 10.18 10.26
N THR A 87 -20.07 10.61 9.77
CA THR A 87 -21.15 9.71 9.37
C THR A 87 -20.76 8.86 8.17
N ALA A 88 -20.12 9.44 7.16
CA ALA A 88 -19.65 8.73 5.98
C ALA A 88 -18.60 7.68 6.35
N VAL A 89 -17.62 8.04 7.17
CA VAL A 89 -16.56 7.13 7.65
C VAL A 89 -17.18 6.00 8.48
N TRP A 90 -18.15 6.31 9.35
CA TRP A 90 -18.84 5.30 10.15
C TRP A 90 -19.62 4.30 9.28
N GLN A 91 -20.29 4.79 8.22
CA GLN A 91 -21.01 3.92 7.29
C GLN A 91 -20.05 3.00 6.52
N ILE A 92 -18.94 3.54 6.03
CA ILE A 92 -17.89 2.73 5.36
C ILE A 92 -17.34 1.66 6.30
N ALA A 93 -17.03 2.02 7.54
CA ALA A 93 -16.54 1.08 8.53
C ALA A 93 -17.55 -0.02 8.83
N LYS A 94 -18.85 0.34 8.95
CA LYS A 94 -19.94 -0.62 9.16
C LYS A 94 -20.05 -1.59 7.99
N ASP A 95 -20.05 -1.09 6.75
CA ASP A 95 -20.14 -1.92 5.54
C ASP A 95 -18.96 -2.88 5.43
N LEU A 96 -17.74 -2.43 5.76
CA LEU A 96 -16.54 -3.27 5.80
C LEU A 96 -16.64 -4.38 6.84
N VAL A 97 -17.11 -4.07 8.04
CA VAL A 97 -17.29 -5.06 9.12
C VAL A 97 -18.33 -6.10 8.72
N GLU A 98 -19.45 -5.69 8.12
CA GLU A 98 -20.50 -6.60 7.64
C GLU A 98 -19.97 -7.52 6.54
N LEU A 99 -19.25 -6.97 5.55
CA LEU A 99 -18.63 -7.77 4.48
C LEU A 99 -17.62 -8.79 5.03
N TYR A 100 -16.81 -8.37 5.98
CA TYR A 100 -15.83 -9.24 6.63
C TYR A 100 -16.52 -10.35 7.42
N ALA A 101 -17.55 -10.02 8.20
CA ALA A 101 -18.33 -10.98 8.96
C ALA A 101 -19.03 -12.01 8.06
N VAL A 102 -19.58 -11.59 6.93
CA VAL A 102 -20.20 -12.50 5.94
C VAL A 102 -19.16 -13.46 5.36
N ARG A 103 -17.98 -12.99 5.03
CA ARG A 103 -16.90 -13.87 4.55
C ARG A 103 -16.44 -14.85 5.61
N GLN A 104 -16.29 -14.41 6.85
CA GLN A 104 -15.87 -15.27 7.96
C GLN A 104 -16.88 -16.35 8.32
N SER A 105 -18.16 -16.15 8.01
CA SER A 105 -19.22 -17.15 8.24
C SER A 105 -19.25 -18.24 7.17
N LYS A 106 -18.57 -18.06 6.04
CA LYS A 106 -18.49 -19.06 4.95
C LYS A 106 -17.37 -20.04 5.23
N GLU A 107 -17.64 -21.31 4.95
CA GLU A 107 -16.60 -22.34 4.94
C GLU A 107 -15.85 -22.30 3.62
N GLY A 108 -14.52 -22.30 3.71
CA GLY A 108 -13.62 -22.38 2.58
C GLY A 108 -12.96 -23.75 2.45
N PHE A 109 -12.08 -23.86 1.47
CA PHE A 109 -11.22 -25.03 1.33
C PHE A 109 -10.19 -25.04 2.48
N VAL A 110 -10.03 -26.20 3.11
CA VAL A 110 -9.06 -26.40 4.20
C VAL A 110 -7.81 -27.08 3.64
N TYR A 111 -6.70 -26.34 3.63
CA TYR A 111 -5.42 -26.90 3.21
C TYR A 111 -4.83 -27.83 4.27
N GLU A 112 -4.19 -28.87 3.83
CA GLU A 112 -3.44 -29.79 4.70
C GLU A 112 -2.20 -29.09 5.31
N LYS A 113 -1.67 -29.65 6.38
CA LYS A 113 -0.39 -29.21 6.94
C LYS A 113 0.74 -29.35 5.94
N ASP A 114 1.81 -28.61 6.15
CA ASP A 114 2.99 -28.61 5.29
C ASP A 114 3.51 -30.00 5.01
N THR A 115 3.75 -30.29 3.74
CA THR A 115 4.41 -31.50 3.27
C THR A 115 5.93 -31.36 3.32
N VAL A 116 6.64 -32.44 3.08
CA VAL A 116 8.10 -32.43 2.90
C VAL A 116 8.51 -31.49 1.76
N TRP A 117 7.73 -31.45 0.68
CA TRP A 117 7.96 -30.57 -0.46
C TRP A 117 7.89 -29.08 -0.08
N GLN A 118 6.96 -28.71 0.79
CA GLN A 118 6.86 -27.32 1.29
C GLN A 118 8.13 -26.95 2.08
N LYS A 119 8.62 -27.85 2.92
CA LYS A 119 9.84 -27.62 3.71
C LYS A 119 11.06 -27.46 2.81
N GLU A 120 11.24 -28.35 1.83
CA GLU A 120 12.33 -28.25 0.85
C GLU A 120 12.26 -26.95 0.06
N PHE A 121 11.08 -26.56 -0.38
CA PHE A 121 10.87 -25.30 -1.09
C PHE A 121 11.27 -24.09 -0.24
N GLU A 122 10.89 -24.04 1.02
CA GLU A 122 11.20 -22.96 1.94
C GLU A 122 12.69 -22.90 2.30
N GLU A 123 13.34 -24.05 2.44
CA GLU A 123 14.79 -24.15 2.68
C GLU A 123 15.64 -23.65 1.50
N MET A 124 15.10 -23.60 0.29
CA MET A 124 15.75 -23.02 -0.88
C MET A 124 15.78 -21.49 -0.87
N PHE A 125 15.08 -20.84 0.06
CA PHE A 125 15.13 -19.38 0.20
C PHE A 125 16.54 -18.96 0.65
N PRO A 126 17.24 -18.10 -0.16
CA PRO A 126 18.68 -17.87 0.05
C PRO A 126 19.00 -16.91 1.20
N PHE A 127 17.98 -16.37 1.86
CA PHE A 127 18.12 -15.40 2.94
C PHE A 127 17.60 -15.98 4.26
N GLU A 128 18.02 -15.38 5.35
CA GLU A 128 17.49 -15.68 6.67
C GLU A 128 16.21 -14.87 6.91
N GLU A 129 15.15 -15.53 7.36
CA GLU A 129 13.88 -14.86 7.67
C GLU A 129 14.01 -14.03 8.95
N THR A 130 13.40 -12.85 8.95
CA THR A 130 13.18 -12.07 10.16
C THR A 130 12.10 -12.72 11.02
N GLU A 131 12.05 -12.38 12.30
CA GLU A 131 10.99 -12.86 13.19
C GLU A 131 9.60 -12.48 12.69
N ASP A 132 9.43 -11.23 12.24
CA ASP A 132 8.16 -10.75 11.65
C ASP A 132 7.75 -11.53 10.41
N GLN A 133 8.69 -11.87 9.55
CA GLN A 133 8.44 -12.71 8.37
C GLN A 133 7.97 -14.10 8.78
N GLN A 134 8.62 -14.73 9.74
CA GLN A 134 8.24 -16.05 10.24
C GLN A 134 6.82 -16.04 10.83
N LEU A 135 6.50 -15.05 11.66
CA LEU A 135 5.17 -14.88 12.24
C LEU A 135 4.09 -14.68 11.18
N ALA A 136 4.39 -13.87 10.13
CA ALA A 136 3.47 -13.64 9.04
C ALA A 136 3.24 -14.91 8.18
N ILE A 137 4.29 -15.68 7.93
CA ILE A 137 4.22 -16.98 7.22
C ILE A 137 3.37 -17.97 8.00
N GLU A 138 3.62 -18.11 9.29
CA GLU A 138 2.86 -19.02 10.17
C GLU A 138 1.38 -18.62 10.25
N ALA A 139 1.09 -17.32 10.40
CA ALA A 139 -0.28 -16.81 10.44
C ALA A 139 -1.02 -17.08 9.13
N THR A 140 -0.37 -16.87 7.98
CA THR A 140 -0.92 -17.15 6.65
C THR A 140 -1.24 -18.63 6.47
N LYS A 141 -0.32 -19.51 6.84
CA LYS A 141 -0.53 -20.96 6.78
C LYS A 141 -1.65 -21.42 7.69
N ARG A 142 -1.71 -20.87 8.91
CA ARG A 142 -2.79 -21.16 9.87
C ARG A 142 -4.15 -20.77 9.31
N ASP A 143 -4.26 -19.61 8.66
CA ASP A 143 -5.50 -19.19 7.99
C ASP A 143 -5.88 -20.15 6.88
N MET A 144 -4.94 -20.58 6.03
CA MET A 144 -5.19 -21.51 4.94
C MET A 144 -5.61 -22.90 5.43
N GLU A 145 -5.09 -23.35 6.56
CA GLU A 145 -5.42 -24.62 7.22
C GLU A 145 -6.71 -24.55 8.06
N SER A 146 -7.30 -23.37 8.19
CA SER A 146 -8.56 -23.12 8.88
C SER A 146 -9.76 -23.32 7.95
N PRO A 147 -10.94 -23.74 8.46
CA PRO A 147 -12.18 -23.79 7.67
C PRO A 147 -12.70 -22.43 7.24
N LYS A 148 -12.28 -21.35 7.89
CA LYS A 148 -12.64 -19.98 7.50
C LYS A 148 -11.89 -19.54 6.25
N ILE A 149 -12.55 -18.79 5.37
CA ILE A 149 -11.92 -18.19 4.21
C ILE A 149 -10.91 -17.12 4.68
N MET A 150 -9.66 -17.28 4.26
CA MET A 150 -8.61 -16.30 4.58
C MET A 150 -8.87 -14.94 3.93
N ASP A 151 -8.70 -13.89 4.70
CA ASP A 151 -8.59 -12.51 4.21
C ASP A 151 -7.55 -11.76 5.05
N ARG A 152 -6.30 -11.95 4.69
CA ARG A 152 -5.16 -11.40 5.44
C ARG A 152 -4.47 -10.30 4.68
N LEU A 153 -4.16 -9.21 5.39
CA LEU A 153 -3.36 -8.11 4.90
C LEU A 153 -1.92 -8.23 5.44
N ILE A 154 -0.95 -8.22 4.56
CA ILE A 154 0.47 -8.15 4.91
C ILE A 154 0.96 -6.74 4.64
N CYS A 155 1.34 -6.04 5.70
CA CYS A 155 1.89 -4.70 5.65
C CYS A 155 3.39 -4.73 5.89
N GLY A 156 4.15 -4.04 5.09
CA GLY A 156 5.60 -3.93 5.27
C GLY A 156 6.21 -3.05 4.19
N ASP A 157 7.30 -2.40 4.52
CA ASP A 157 8.01 -1.55 3.57
C ASP A 157 8.56 -2.37 2.38
N VAL A 158 8.93 -1.69 1.32
CA VAL A 158 9.55 -2.30 0.15
C VAL A 158 10.82 -3.03 0.57
N GLY A 159 10.98 -4.27 0.11
CA GLY A 159 12.14 -5.10 0.46
C GLY A 159 12.07 -5.81 1.81
N PHE A 160 10.94 -5.75 2.53
CA PHE A 160 10.77 -6.47 3.81
C PHE A 160 10.32 -7.93 3.65
N GLY A 161 10.27 -8.44 2.43
CA GLY A 161 10.01 -9.85 2.17
C GLY A 161 8.54 -10.25 2.04
N LYS A 162 7.63 -9.29 1.80
CA LYS A 162 6.21 -9.59 1.55
C LYS A 162 6.00 -10.60 0.43
N THR A 163 6.78 -10.49 -0.64
CA THR A 163 6.68 -11.38 -1.80
C THR A 163 6.99 -12.82 -1.45
N GLU A 164 7.98 -13.08 -0.60
CA GLU A 164 8.32 -14.45 -0.17
C GLU A 164 7.18 -15.10 0.63
N ILE A 165 6.47 -14.33 1.45
CA ILE A 165 5.27 -14.81 2.16
C ILE A 165 4.21 -15.26 1.15
N ALA A 166 3.97 -14.46 0.12
CA ALA A 166 3.03 -14.77 -0.96
C ALA A 166 3.48 -16.00 -1.78
N ILE A 167 4.77 -16.13 -2.07
CA ILE A 167 5.35 -17.28 -2.78
C ILE A 167 5.10 -18.57 -2.01
N ARG A 168 5.34 -18.57 -0.71
CA ARG A 168 5.11 -19.76 0.14
C ARG A 168 3.64 -20.14 0.23
N ALA A 169 2.75 -19.17 0.32
CA ALA A 169 1.30 -19.40 0.26
C ALA A 169 0.87 -19.97 -1.08
N ALA A 170 1.40 -19.44 -2.18
CA ALA A 170 1.12 -19.93 -3.53
C ALA A 170 1.58 -21.38 -3.72
N PHE A 171 2.79 -21.71 -3.28
CA PHE A 171 3.31 -23.07 -3.34
C PHE A 171 2.43 -24.06 -2.55
N LYS A 172 2.01 -23.65 -1.35
CA LYS A 172 1.09 -24.44 -0.51
C LYS A 172 -0.24 -24.72 -1.23
N ALA A 173 -0.82 -23.72 -1.88
CA ALA A 173 -2.07 -23.88 -2.62
C ALA A 173 -1.92 -24.82 -3.82
N VAL A 174 -0.84 -24.70 -4.57
CA VAL A 174 -0.58 -25.54 -5.77
C VAL A 174 -0.41 -27.00 -5.42
N GLN A 175 0.16 -27.34 -4.27
CA GLN A 175 0.29 -28.72 -3.83
C GLN A 175 -1.07 -29.43 -3.63
N GLU A 176 -2.12 -28.69 -3.35
CA GLU A 176 -3.50 -29.16 -3.25
C GLU A 176 -4.28 -29.05 -4.58
N ASN A 177 -3.57 -28.88 -5.69
CA ASN A 177 -4.11 -28.68 -7.04
C ASN A 177 -5.02 -27.45 -7.18
N LYS A 178 -4.84 -26.45 -6.32
CA LYS A 178 -5.53 -25.17 -6.45
C LYS A 178 -4.72 -24.23 -7.33
N GLN A 179 -5.42 -23.48 -8.17
CA GLN A 179 -4.81 -22.41 -8.95
C GLN A 179 -4.65 -21.14 -8.12
N VAL A 180 -3.63 -20.37 -8.45
CA VAL A 180 -3.29 -19.12 -7.75
C VAL A 180 -3.24 -17.97 -8.74
N VAL A 181 -3.85 -16.84 -8.38
CA VAL A 181 -3.71 -15.57 -9.09
C VAL A 181 -2.84 -14.64 -8.25
N TYR A 182 -1.81 -14.08 -8.86
CA TYR A 182 -1.02 -12.98 -8.32
C TYR A 182 -1.29 -11.73 -9.14
N LEU A 183 -2.07 -10.82 -8.58
CA LEU A 183 -2.56 -9.62 -9.25
C LEU A 183 -1.71 -8.41 -8.87
N VAL A 184 -1.18 -7.72 -9.87
CA VAL A 184 -0.32 -6.54 -9.70
C VAL A 184 -0.81 -5.35 -10.51
N PRO A 185 -0.52 -4.10 -10.09
CA PRO A 185 -1.08 -2.92 -10.75
C PRO A 185 -0.42 -2.55 -12.08
N THR A 186 0.82 -2.97 -12.34
CA THR A 186 1.57 -2.58 -13.53
C THR A 186 2.21 -3.77 -14.25
N THR A 187 2.41 -3.62 -15.56
CA THR A 187 3.06 -4.64 -16.40
C THR A 187 4.51 -4.90 -16.02
N ILE A 188 5.21 -3.87 -15.57
CA ILE A 188 6.60 -3.99 -15.11
C ILE A 188 6.68 -4.86 -13.85
N LEU A 189 5.82 -4.60 -12.89
CA LEU A 189 5.72 -5.40 -11.66
C LEU A 189 5.32 -6.84 -11.98
N ALA A 190 4.37 -7.03 -12.92
CA ALA A 190 3.97 -8.37 -13.35
C ALA A 190 5.16 -9.17 -13.91
N GLN A 191 5.98 -8.56 -14.75
CA GLN A 191 7.18 -9.18 -15.30
C GLN A 191 8.21 -9.50 -14.22
N GLN A 192 8.45 -8.59 -13.29
CA GLN A 192 9.38 -8.81 -12.19
C GLN A 192 8.94 -9.97 -11.28
N HIS A 193 7.69 -9.99 -10.89
CA HIS A 193 7.14 -11.07 -10.06
C HIS A 193 7.12 -12.39 -10.82
N TYR A 194 6.78 -12.38 -12.11
CA TYR A 194 6.86 -13.57 -12.95
C TYR A 194 8.26 -14.18 -12.93
N ASN A 195 9.28 -13.38 -13.14
CA ASN A 195 10.68 -13.84 -13.11
C ASN A 195 11.05 -14.41 -11.74
N THR A 196 10.65 -13.77 -10.66
CA THR A 196 10.89 -14.23 -9.29
C THR A 196 10.20 -15.57 -9.02
N PHE A 197 8.94 -15.72 -9.39
CA PHE A 197 8.19 -16.96 -9.20
C PHE A 197 8.76 -18.10 -10.03
N VAL A 198 9.10 -17.86 -11.30
CA VAL A 198 9.73 -18.88 -12.16
C VAL A 198 11.03 -19.35 -11.57
N GLN A 199 11.86 -18.45 -11.08
CA GLN A 199 13.13 -18.79 -10.44
C GLN A 199 12.94 -19.61 -9.16
N ARG A 200 12.00 -19.21 -8.31
CA ARG A 200 11.69 -19.91 -7.06
C ARG A 200 11.06 -21.29 -7.28
N MET A 201 10.25 -21.46 -8.31
CA MET A 201 9.52 -22.70 -8.63
C MET A 201 10.28 -23.65 -9.55
N LYS A 202 11.47 -23.26 -9.99
CA LYS A 202 12.26 -23.92 -11.04
C LYS A 202 12.48 -25.43 -10.82
N GLU A 203 12.71 -25.85 -9.59
CA GLU A 203 13.00 -27.24 -9.24
C GLU A 203 11.74 -28.09 -8.97
N PHE A 204 10.56 -27.51 -9.15
CA PHE A 204 9.29 -28.14 -8.85
C PHE A 204 8.38 -28.18 -10.08
N PRO A 205 7.48 -29.16 -10.18
CA PRO A 205 6.56 -29.29 -11.32
C PRO A 205 5.39 -28.30 -11.20
N VAL A 206 5.70 -27.00 -11.12
CA VAL A 206 4.75 -25.91 -11.00
C VAL A 206 4.84 -25.03 -12.24
N ARG A 207 3.72 -24.88 -12.95
CA ARG A 207 3.66 -24.01 -14.10
C ARG A 207 3.22 -22.61 -13.69
N VAL A 208 4.12 -21.65 -13.85
CA VAL A 208 3.90 -20.22 -13.68
C VAL A 208 3.74 -19.58 -15.06
N ASP A 209 2.73 -18.75 -15.25
CA ASP A 209 2.53 -18.02 -16.48
C ASP A 209 2.22 -16.55 -16.22
N LEU A 210 2.31 -15.75 -17.26
CA LEU A 210 2.15 -14.29 -17.23
C LEU A 210 1.01 -13.86 -18.14
N LEU A 211 0.12 -13.00 -17.65
CA LEU A 211 -0.98 -12.44 -18.43
C LEU A 211 -1.02 -10.92 -18.31
N CYS A 212 -0.46 -10.23 -19.30
CA CYS A 212 -0.44 -8.78 -19.40
C CYS A 212 -0.26 -8.35 -20.86
N ARG A 213 -0.35 -7.06 -21.13
CA ARG A 213 -0.25 -6.50 -22.49
C ARG A 213 1.10 -6.71 -23.17
N PHE A 214 2.17 -7.09 -22.47
CA PHE A 214 3.46 -7.42 -23.08
C PHE A 214 3.47 -8.76 -23.80
N ARG A 215 2.46 -9.58 -23.53
CA ARG A 215 2.28 -10.87 -24.22
C ARG A 215 1.54 -10.67 -25.53
N THR A 216 1.91 -11.41 -26.54
CA THR A 216 1.19 -11.40 -27.83
C THR A 216 -0.24 -11.94 -27.67
N PRO A 217 -1.19 -11.54 -28.54
CA PRO A 217 -2.55 -12.10 -28.50
C PRO A 217 -2.59 -13.63 -28.56
N ALA A 218 -1.73 -14.25 -29.34
CA ALA A 218 -1.63 -15.70 -29.43
C ALA A 218 -1.15 -16.34 -28.11
N GLN A 219 -0.15 -15.74 -27.46
CA GLN A 219 0.34 -16.18 -26.16
C GLN A 219 -0.74 -16.03 -25.08
N GLN A 220 -1.45 -14.89 -25.06
CA GLN A 220 -2.56 -14.65 -24.12
C GLN A 220 -3.66 -15.69 -24.31
N LYS A 221 -4.06 -15.97 -25.54
CA LYS A 221 -5.07 -16.99 -25.86
C LYS A 221 -4.66 -18.36 -25.34
N LYS A 222 -3.44 -18.78 -25.58
CA LYS A 222 -2.91 -20.07 -25.11
C LYS A 222 -2.92 -20.14 -23.59
N THR A 223 -2.47 -19.10 -22.90
CA THR A 223 -2.49 -19.03 -21.44
C THR A 223 -3.91 -19.10 -20.89
N ILE A 224 -4.87 -18.40 -21.48
CA ILE A 224 -6.27 -18.42 -21.06
C ILE A 224 -6.89 -19.79 -21.25
N GLU A 225 -6.63 -20.47 -22.36
CA GLU A 225 -7.07 -21.85 -22.61
C GLU A 225 -6.50 -22.81 -21.57
N ASP A 226 -5.21 -22.70 -21.26
CA ASP A 226 -4.54 -23.56 -20.29
C ASP A 226 -4.98 -23.28 -18.84
N LEU A 227 -5.30 -22.03 -18.50
CA LEU A 227 -5.93 -21.68 -17.21
C LEU A 227 -7.26 -22.39 -17.02
N LYS A 228 -8.12 -22.37 -18.04
CA LYS A 228 -9.43 -23.02 -18.01
C LYS A 228 -9.32 -24.54 -17.85
N LYS A 229 -8.29 -25.14 -18.42
CA LYS A 229 -8.00 -26.57 -18.30
C LYS A 229 -7.33 -26.97 -17.00
N GLY A 230 -6.88 -25.99 -16.19
CA GLY A 230 -6.13 -26.23 -14.96
C GLY A 230 -4.65 -26.59 -15.19
N GLN A 231 -4.12 -26.31 -16.37
CA GLN A 231 -2.71 -26.59 -16.71
C GLN A 231 -1.75 -25.48 -16.28
N VAL A 232 -2.25 -24.31 -15.95
CA VAL A 232 -1.49 -23.21 -15.32
C VAL A 232 -1.78 -23.22 -13.83
N ASP A 233 -0.75 -23.36 -13.01
CA ASP A 233 -0.86 -23.42 -11.56
C ASP A 233 -0.91 -22.03 -10.95
N ILE A 234 -0.01 -21.14 -11.38
CA ILE A 234 0.11 -19.77 -10.89
C ILE A 234 0.08 -18.83 -12.08
N ILE A 235 -0.87 -17.91 -12.09
CA ILE A 235 -0.95 -16.83 -13.07
C ILE A 235 -0.59 -15.50 -12.42
N ILE A 236 0.39 -14.83 -12.98
CA ILE A 236 0.78 -13.48 -12.57
C ILE A 236 0.31 -12.52 -13.65
N GLY A 237 -0.37 -11.47 -13.28
CA GLY A 237 -0.88 -10.53 -14.26
C GLY A 237 -1.39 -9.23 -13.69
N THR A 238 -1.73 -8.35 -14.62
CA THR A 238 -2.39 -7.08 -14.35
C THR A 238 -3.93 -7.26 -14.41
N HIS A 239 -4.65 -6.17 -14.48
CA HIS A 239 -6.11 -6.19 -14.67
C HIS A 239 -6.58 -7.07 -15.85
N ARG A 240 -5.69 -7.45 -16.77
CA ARG A 240 -5.99 -8.38 -17.86
C ARG A 240 -6.53 -9.71 -17.35
N VAL A 241 -6.06 -10.17 -16.19
CA VAL A 241 -6.54 -11.40 -15.53
C VAL A 241 -8.02 -11.30 -15.13
N LEU A 242 -8.52 -10.11 -14.93
CA LEU A 242 -9.91 -9.83 -14.53
C LEU A 242 -10.88 -9.75 -15.72
N SER A 243 -10.41 -9.96 -16.96
CA SER A 243 -11.24 -9.88 -18.15
C SER A 243 -12.22 -11.08 -18.23
N LYS A 244 -13.33 -10.86 -18.91
CA LYS A 244 -14.45 -11.85 -18.98
C LYS A 244 -14.06 -13.18 -19.63
N ASP A 245 -13.05 -13.16 -20.49
CA ASP A 245 -12.55 -14.36 -21.19
C ASP A 245 -11.64 -15.26 -20.34
N VAL A 246 -11.27 -14.80 -19.15
CA VAL A 246 -10.43 -15.56 -18.21
C VAL A 246 -11.30 -16.37 -17.27
N ALA A 247 -11.10 -17.67 -17.27
CA ALA A 247 -11.75 -18.61 -16.37
C ALA A 247 -10.73 -19.59 -15.79
N PHE A 248 -11.00 -20.08 -14.59
CA PHE A 248 -10.16 -21.02 -13.87
C PHE A 248 -10.87 -22.37 -13.70
N LYS A 249 -10.10 -23.44 -13.70
CA LYS A 249 -10.65 -24.76 -13.35
C LYS A 249 -10.95 -24.86 -11.86
N ASP A 250 -10.00 -24.45 -11.02
CA ASP A 250 -10.13 -24.52 -9.56
C ASP A 250 -9.23 -23.47 -8.88
N LEU A 251 -9.72 -22.23 -8.83
CA LEU A 251 -9.02 -21.13 -8.17
C LEU A 251 -9.16 -21.24 -6.66
N GLY A 252 -8.04 -21.27 -5.93
CA GLY A 252 -8.02 -21.38 -4.47
C GLY A 252 -7.44 -20.20 -3.74
N LEU A 253 -6.54 -19.45 -4.36
CA LEU A 253 -5.83 -18.34 -3.72
C LEU A 253 -5.72 -17.14 -4.65
N LEU A 254 -6.11 -15.98 -4.17
CA LEU A 254 -5.89 -14.68 -4.81
C LEU A 254 -4.91 -13.86 -3.97
N ILE A 255 -3.80 -13.48 -4.57
CA ILE A 255 -2.81 -12.58 -4.00
C ILE A 255 -2.90 -11.26 -4.73
N ILE A 256 -3.06 -10.15 -3.99
CA ILE A 256 -3.20 -8.81 -4.55
C ILE A 256 -2.09 -7.94 -4.01
N ASP A 257 -1.27 -7.40 -4.91
CA ASP A 257 -0.24 -6.43 -4.54
C ASP A 257 -0.76 -5.01 -4.79
N GLU A 258 -0.65 -4.15 -3.77
CA GLU A 258 -1.04 -2.74 -3.85
C GLU A 258 -2.48 -2.53 -4.39
N GLU A 259 -3.47 -3.14 -3.75
CA GLU A 259 -4.89 -3.10 -4.16
C GLU A 259 -5.42 -1.68 -4.38
N GLN A 260 -4.95 -0.72 -3.59
CA GLN A 260 -5.36 0.69 -3.70
C GLN A 260 -5.00 1.35 -5.04
N ARG A 261 -4.05 0.79 -5.78
CA ARG A 261 -3.62 1.30 -7.09
C ARG A 261 -4.53 0.86 -8.25
N PHE A 262 -5.46 -0.05 -7.99
CA PHE A 262 -6.46 -0.45 -8.99
C PHE A 262 -7.60 0.56 -9.07
N GLY A 263 -8.10 0.81 -10.29
CA GLY A 263 -9.25 1.67 -10.52
C GLY A 263 -10.57 1.05 -9.98
N VAL A 264 -11.61 1.89 -9.87
CA VAL A 264 -12.91 1.49 -9.32
C VAL A 264 -13.52 0.29 -10.04
N GLN A 265 -13.48 0.27 -11.37
CA GLN A 265 -14.03 -0.84 -12.16
C GLN A 265 -13.29 -2.17 -11.92
N HIS A 266 -11.98 -2.11 -11.74
CA HIS A 266 -11.17 -3.29 -11.43
C HIS A 266 -11.43 -3.79 -10.01
N LYS A 267 -11.63 -2.89 -9.05
CA LYS A 267 -11.98 -3.23 -7.65
C LYS A 267 -13.29 -4.00 -7.56
N GLU A 268 -14.30 -3.65 -8.36
CA GLU A 268 -15.57 -4.39 -8.43
C GLU A 268 -15.36 -5.83 -8.96
N LYS A 269 -14.53 -5.99 -9.98
CA LYS A 269 -14.18 -7.31 -10.51
C LYS A 269 -13.38 -8.14 -9.50
N ILE A 270 -12.43 -7.51 -8.80
CA ILE A 270 -11.67 -8.14 -7.72
C ILE A 270 -12.61 -8.62 -6.61
N LYS A 271 -13.59 -7.82 -6.23
CA LYS A 271 -14.58 -8.16 -5.21
C LYS A 271 -15.35 -9.43 -5.56
N LYS A 272 -15.75 -9.59 -6.83
CA LYS A 272 -16.41 -10.81 -7.31
C LYS A 272 -15.49 -12.03 -7.23
N LEU A 273 -14.23 -11.86 -7.63
CA LEU A 273 -13.25 -12.94 -7.60
C LEU A 273 -12.95 -13.42 -6.17
N LYS A 274 -13.02 -12.53 -5.19
CA LYS A 274 -12.78 -12.81 -3.76
C LYS A 274 -13.85 -13.71 -3.09
N GLU A 275 -15.04 -13.85 -3.64
CA GLU A 275 -16.22 -14.28 -2.88
C GLU A 275 -16.08 -15.61 -2.12
N ASN A 276 -15.40 -16.60 -2.69
CA ASN A 276 -15.32 -17.96 -2.11
C ASN A 276 -13.88 -18.51 -2.02
N ILE A 277 -12.89 -17.66 -2.12
CA ILE A 277 -11.49 -18.07 -2.12
C ILE A 277 -10.66 -17.33 -1.07
N ASP A 278 -9.56 -17.92 -0.69
CA ASP A 278 -8.59 -17.28 0.18
C ASP A 278 -7.93 -16.07 -0.50
N VAL A 279 -7.78 -14.99 0.24
CA VAL A 279 -7.19 -13.74 -0.24
C VAL A 279 -6.06 -13.31 0.65
N LEU A 280 -4.93 -13.01 0.04
CA LEU A 280 -3.75 -12.41 0.65
C LEU A 280 -3.46 -11.08 -0.03
N THR A 281 -3.54 -9.99 0.71
CA THR A 281 -3.27 -8.65 0.19
C THR A 281 -1.95 -8.14 0.73
N LEU A 282 -1.09 -7.63 -0.16
CA LEU A 282 0.22 -7.07 0.18
C LEU A 282 0.19 -5.56 0.00
N THR A 283 0.76 -4.82 0.94
CA THR A 283 0.89 -3.36 0.83
C THR A 283 2.20 -2.86 1.42
N ALA A 284 2.81 -1.90 0.74
CA ALA A 284 3.97 -1.15 1.23
C ALA A 284 3.55 0.14 1.97
N THR A 285 2.25 0.47 2.01
CA THR A 285 1.76 1.64 2.73
C THR A 285 1.92 1.44 4.23
N PRO A 286 2.67 2.30 4.93
CA PRO A 286 2.82 2.19 6.37
C PRO A 286 1.47 2.44 7.06
N ILE A 287 1.12 1.56 7.99
CA ILE A 287 -0.07 1.73 8.83
C ILE A 287 0.39 2.26 10.19
N PRO A 288 -0.06 3.44 10.61
CA PRO A 288 0.26 3.95 11.95
C PRO A 288 -0.15 2.94 13.03
N ARG A 289 0.65 2.83 14.08
CA ARG A 289 0.41 1.86 15.18
C ARG A 289 -0.98 2.02 15.79
N THR A 290 -1.47 3.24 15.91
CA THR A 290 -2.83 3.53 16.41
C THR A 290 -3.92 2.95 15.51
N LEU A 291 -3.75 3.05 14.18
CA LEU A 291 -4.70 2.47 13.22
C LEU A 291 -4.61 0.94 13.22
N HIS A 292 -3.40 0.38 13.31
CA HIS A 292 -3.19 -1.06 13.46
C HIS A 292 -3.93 -1.61 14.69
N MET A 293 -3.77 -0.96 15.84
CA MET A 293 -4.48 -1.33 17.07
C MET A 293 -6.00 -1.25 16.93
N SER A 294 -6.51 -0.28 16.18
CA SER A 294 -7.94 -0.11 15.92
C SER A 294 -8.51 -1.17 14.97
N LEU A 295 -7.69 -1.76 14.12
CA LEU A 295 -8.08 -2.78 13.14
C LEU A 295 -7.95 -4.21 13.68
N ILE A 296 -7.30 -4.40 14.83
CA ILE A 296 -7.21 -5.70 15.50
C ILE A 296 -8.64 -6.20 15.79
N GLY A 297 -8.95 -7.40 15.29
CA GLY A 297 -10.28 -8.02 15.42
C GLY A 297 -11.29 -7.62 14.33
N ILE A 298 -10.98 -6.62 13.49
CA ILE A 298 -11.79 -6.26 12.32
C ILE A 298 -11.25 -6.95 11.06
N ARG A 299 -9.94 -7.02 10.89
CA ARG A 299 -9.28 -7.65 9.77
C ARG A 299 -8.03 -8.39 10.24
N ASP A 300 -7.79 -9.57 9.70
CA ASP A 300 -6.54 -10.29 9.93
C ASP A 300 -5.39 -9.56 9.25
N MET A 301 -4.36 -9.23 10.01
CA MET A 301 -3.26 -8.41 9.56
C MET A 301 -1.94 -8.88 10.15
N SER A 302 -0.91 -8.90 9.32
CA SER A 302 0.47 -9.11 9.72
C SER A 302 1.31 -7.91 9.32
N VAL A 303 2.12 -7.39 10.23
CA VAL A 303 2.95 -6.20 9.99
C VAL A 303 4.42 -6.60 10.09
N LEU A 304 5.18 -6.28 9.04
CA LEU A 304 6.62 -6.46 8.97
C LEU A 304 7.31 -5.14 9.33
N GLU A 305 7.78 -5.01 10.54
CA GLU A 305 8.46 -3.81 11.04
C GLU A 305 9.98 -3.96 11.01
N GLU A 306 10.46 -5.18 10.99
CA GLU A 306 11.87 -5.51 11.02
C GLU A 306 12.45 -5.60 9.62
N ALA A 307 13.47 -4.78 9.34
CA ALA A 307 14.20 -4.83 8.08
C ALA A 307 15.09 -6.08 8.02
N PRO A 308 15.27 -6.71 6.83
CA PRO A 308 16.28 -7.76 6.65
C PRO A 308 17.68 -7.31 7.09
N VAL A 309 18.49 -8.24 7.60
CA VAL A 309 19.79 -7.98 8.23
C VAL A 309 20.74 -7.17 7.35
N ASP A 310 20.71 -7.39 6.03
CA ASP A 310 21.62 -6.74 5.08
C ASP A 310 21.07 -5.42 4.53
N ARG A 311 19.93 -4.96 5.00
CA ARG A 311 19.33 -3.72 4.52
C ARG A 311 19.88 -2.51 5.25
N MET A 312 20.66 -1.70 4.54
CA MET A 312 21.13 -0.41 5.06
C MET A 312 20.05 0.67 4.88
N PRO A 313 19.85 1.55 5.86
CA PRO A 313 18.91 2.66 5.71
C PRO A 313 19.38 3.63 4.65
N ILE A 314 18.40 4.17 3.88
CA ILE A 314 18.67 5.22 2.91
C ILE A 314 18.82 6.56 3.65
N GLN A 315 19.97 7.23 3.44
CA GLN A 315 20.14 8.59 3.93
C GLN A 315 19.38 9.55 3.03
N THR A 316 18.36 10.20 3.58
CA THR A 316 17.52 11.13 2.84
C THR A 316 17.85 12.56 3.24
N TYR A 317 18.11 13.41 2.25
CA TYR A 317 18.36 14.83 2.43
C TYR A 317 17.25 15.63 1.72
N VAL A 318 16.68 16.59 2.41
CA VAL A 318 15.74 17.57 1.86
C VAL A 318 16.40 18.93 1.98
N MET A 319 16.81 19.50 0.84
CA MET A 319 17.59 20.73 0.80
C MET A 319 17.25 21.55 -0.45
N GLU A 320 17.74 22.77 -0.52
CA GLU A 320 17.76 23.54 -1.76
C GLU A 320 18.65 22.87 -2.79
N GLU A 321 18.32 23.04 -4.06
CA GLU A 321 19.08 22.47 -5.17
C GLU A 321 20.54 22.96 -5.12
N ASN A 322 21.47 22.01 -5.13
CA ASN A 322 22.90 22.27 -5.06
C ASN A 322 23.63 21.28 -5.99
N ASP A 323 24.10 21.79 -7.11
CA ASP A 323 24.75 20.99 -8.15
C ASP A 323 26.00 20.24 -7.65
N GLU A 324 26.76 20.84 -6.74
CA GLU A 324 27.96 20.19 -6.19
C GLU A 324 27.60 18.96 -5.35
N MET A 325 26.57 19.06 -4.52
CA MET A 325 26.10 17.94 -3.71
C MET A 325 25.46 16.84 -4.55
N VAL A 326 24.70 17.22 -5.58
CA VAL A 326 24.14 16.26 -6.55
C VAL A 326 25.25 15.52 -7.28
N ARG A 327 26.24 16.23 -7.75
CA ARG A 327 27.41 15.65 -8.41
C ARG A 327 28.17 14.69 -7.50
N GLU A 328 28.46 15.11 -6.26
CA GLU A 328 29.13 14.26 -5.27
C GLU A 328 28.36 12.97 -5.00
N ALA A 329 27.03 13.07 -4.84
CA ALA A 329 26.17 11.92 -4.66
C ALA A 329 26.19 10.95 -5.84
N ILE A 330 26.17 11.49 -7.07
CA ILE A 330 26.26 10.70 -8.31
C ILE A 330 27.63 10.02 -8.41
N GLU A 331 28.73 10.76 -8.24
CA GLU A 331 30.10 10.24 -8.31
C GLU A 331 30.34 9.13 -7.28
N ARG A 332 29.81 9.31 -6.06
CA ARG A 332 29.88 8.32 -4.99
C ARG A 332 29.17 7.02 -5.37
N GLU A 333 27.97 7.11 -5.95
CA GLU A 333 27.22 5.95 -6.37
C GLU A 333 27.88 5.22 -7.56
N ILE A 334 28.36 5.97 -8.54
CA ILE A 334 29.07 5.42 -9.69
C ILE A 334 30.37 4.72 -9.26
N SER A 335 31.12 5.30 -8.31
CA SER A 335 32.37 4.74 -7.83
C SER A 335 32.22 3.35 -7.21
N ARG A 336 31.06 3.04 -6.64
CA ARG A 336 30.72 1.70 -6.13
C ARG A 336 30.00 0.81 -7.14
N GLN A 337 29.97 1.20 -8.42
CA GLN A 337 29.27 0.52 -9.52
C GLN A 337 27.75 0.48 -9.35
N GLY A 338 27.19 1.43 -8.63
CA GLY A 338 25.75 1.60 -8.45
C GLY A 338 25.11 2.36 -9.61
N GLN A 339 23.80 2.54 -9.52
CA GLN A 339 22.99 3.26 -10.51
C GLN A 339 22.30 4.43 -9.83
N VAL A 340 22.06 5.49 -10.58
CA VAL A 340 21.40 6.71 -10.08
C VAL A 340 20.14 7.00 -10.91
N TYR A 341 19.04 7.24 -10.23
CA TYR A 341 17.86 7.83 -10.84
C TYR A 341 17.81 9.32 -10.50
N TYR A 342 17.86 10.14 -11.54
CA TYR A 342 17.58 11.57 -11.43
C TYR A 342 16.15 11.83 -11.94
N VAL A 343 15.25 12.20 -11.03
CA VAL A 343 13.84 12.41 -11.36
C VAL A 343 13.58 13.89 -11.56
N TYR A 344 13.16 14.26 -12.76
CA TYR A 344 12.82 15.61 -13.14
C TYR A 344 11.39 15.66 -13.70
N ASN A 345 10.57 16.60 -13.23
CA ASN A 345 9.14 16.62 -13.50
C ASN A 345 8.73 17.41 -14.76
N ARG A 346 9.68 17.98 -15.50
CA ARG A 346 9.43 18.71 -16.76
C ARG A 346 10.01 17.94 -17.95
N VAL A 347 9.14 17.41 -18.78
CA VAL A 347 9.56 16.60 -19.94
C VAL A 347 10.21 17.47 -21.04
N GLN A 348 9.82 18.74 -21.15
CA GLN A 348 10.29 19.65 -22.19
C GLN A 348 11.80 19.96 -22.07
N ASP A 349 12.28 20.10 -20.86
CA ASP A 349 13.64 20.54 -20.56
C ASP A 349 14.56 19.39 -20.09
N ILE A 350 14.07 18.16 -20.10
CA ILE A 350 14.78 17.01 -19.53
C ILE A 350 16.11 16.73 -20.25
N ALA A 351 16.18 17.01 -21.54
CA ALA A 351 17.39 16.83 -22.34
C ALA A 351 18.48 17.85 -21.97
N GLU A 352 18.10 19.09 -21.66
CA GLU A 352 19.01 20.13 -21.18
C GLU A 352 19.51 19.83 -19.77
N MET A 353 18.62 19.29 -18.91
CA MET A 353 19.00 18.89 -17.56
C MET A 353 19.94 17.68 -17.53
N ALA A 354 19.86 16.82 -18.54
CA ALA A 354 20.70 15.62 -18.67
C ALA A 354 22.08 15.88 -19.29
N ALA A 355 22.27 17.02 -19.97
CA ALA A 355 23.52 17.44 -20.60
C ALA A 355 24.45 18.12 -19.59
#